data_056c02e6a5268d81f9f6efe9dea6fe19
#
_entry.id   056c02e6a5268d81f9f6efe9dea6fe19
#
_cell.length_a   1.000
_cell.length_b   1.000
_cell.length_c   1.000
_cell.angle_alpha   90.00
_cell.angle_beta   90.00
_cell.angle_gamma   90.00
#
_symmetry.space_group_name_H-M   'P 1'
#
loop_
_entity.id
_entity.type
_entity.pdbx_description
1 polymer ?
#
loop_
_entity_poly.entity_id
_entity_poly.type
_entity_poly.pdbx_seq_one_letter_code
_entity_poly.pdbx_strand_id
1 'polypeptide(L)'
;MNALILDTNILLDIFVFNDERAKGLKAALIEKSIQTFASQKTFEEFADVISRPLFSLKTDAQEQILGRWKALATQIDDSTLGTAPWQCRDPDDQIFLDLAYALKPCTLISKDREILKVASRARKKEVTITQDYNAFR
;
A
#
# COMPACT_ATOMS: atom_id res chain seq x y z
N MET A 1 -6.25 -0.65 -17.02
CA MET A 1 -6.45 -0.89 -15.58
C MET A 1 -5.46 -0.03 -14.80
N ASN A 2 -5.95 0.74 -13.85
CA ASN A 2 -5.07 1.60 -13.06
C ASN A 2 -4.24 0.79 -12.08
N ALA A 3 -3.02 1.24 -11.84
CA ALA A 3 -2.19 0.68 -10.79
C ALA A 3 -2.81 0.94 -9.42
N LEU A 4 -2.69 -0.03 -8.52
CA LEU A 4 -3.19 0.08 -7.16
C LEU A 4 -2.04 -0.04 -6.18
N ILE A 5 -1.98 0.89 -5.23
CA ILE A 5 -0.98 0.89 -4.17
C ILE A 5 -1.70 0.83 -2.84
N LEU A 6 -1.24 -0.05 -1.96
CA LEU A 6 -1.85 -0.28 -0.65
C LEU A 6 -0.88 0.15 0.44
N ASP A 7 -1.29 1.12 1.24
CA ASP A 7 -0.53 1.54 2.42
C ASP A 7 -0.46 0.39 3.45
N THR A 8 0.52 0.45 4.31
CA THR A 8 0.74 -0.57 5.35
C THR A 8 -0.51 -0.82 6.19
N ASN A 9 -1.25 0.21 6.58
CA ASN A 9 -2.46 0.02 7.38
C ASN A 9 -3.55 -0.76 6.64
N ILE A 10 -3.59 -0.68 5.32
CA ILE A 10 -4.53 -1.46 4.50
C ILE A 10 -4.06 -2.92 4.41
N LEU A 11 -2.74 -3.13 4.25
CA LEU A 11 -2.17 -4.49 4.25
C LEU A 11 -2.40 -5.20 5.58
N LEU A 12 -2.34 -4.47 6.69
CA LEU A 12 -2.67 -5.01 8.01
C LEU A 12 -4.12 -5.49 8.07
N ASP A 13 -5.04 -4.70 7.52
CA ASP A 13 -6.45 -5.07 7.50
C ASP A 13 -6.69 -6.34 6.67
N ILE A 14 -5.94 -6.51 5.58
CA ILE A 14 -6.08 -7.66 4.70
C ILE A 14 -5.45 -8.92 5.31
N PHE A 15 -4.21 -8.83 5.78
CA PHE A 15 -3.40 -10.00 6.10
C PHE A 15 -3.30 -10.33 7.59
N VAL A 16 -3.52 -9.35 8.46
CA VAL A 16 -3.38 -9.55 9.91
C VAL A 16 -4.74 -9.55 10.60
N PHE A 17 -5.56 -8.53 10.36
CA PHE A 17 -6.83 -8.37 11.05
C PHE A 17 -8.01 -9.07 10.37
N ASN A 18 -7.88 -9.44 9.10
CA ASN A 18 -8.99 -9.99 8.31
C ASN A 18 -10.24 -9.11 8.42
N ASP A 19 -10.05 -7.81 8.26
CA ASP A 19 -11.12 -6.82 8.38
C ASP A 19 -12.19 -7.06 7.31
N GLU A 20 -13.45 -7.16 7.73
CA GLU A 20 -14.57 -7.39 6.82
C GLU A 20 -14.68 -6.34 5.73
N ARG A 21 -14.31 -5.09 6.03
CA ARG A 21 -14.35 -4.01 5.04
C ARG A 21 -13.37 -4.23 3.89
N ALA A 22 -12.28 -4.97 4.14
CA ALA A 22 -11.27 -5.25 3.15
C ALA A 22 -11.49 -6.58 2.40
N LYS A 23 -12.58 -7.28 2.68
CA LYS A 23 -12.85 -8.62 2.15
C LYS A 23 -12.90 -8.64 0.62
N GLY A 24 -13.57 -7.69 0.01
CA GLY A 24 -13.65 -7.59 -1.45
C GLY A 24 -12.31 -7.28 -2.08
N LEU A 25 -11.53 -6.41 -1.46
CA LEU A 25 -10.19 -6.07 -1.91
C LEU A 25 -9.26 -7.29 -1.82
N LYS A 26 -9.32 -8.01 -0.71
CA LYS A 26 -8.53 -9.24 -0.54
C LYS A 26 -8.87 -10.28 -1.60
N ALA A 27 -10.14 -10.49 -1.88
CA ALA A 27 -10.58 -11.43 -2.92
C ALA A 27 -10.05 -11.02 -4.29
N ALA A 28 -10.11 -9.73 -4.63
CA ALA A 28 -9.60 -9.22 -5.89
C ALA A 28 -8.09 -9.42 -6.03
N LEU A 29 -7.34 -9.27 -4.94
CA LEU A 29 -5.90 -9.54 -4.92
C LEU A 29 -5.61 -11.01 -5.22
N ILE A 30 -6.28 -11.90 -4.51
CA ILE A 30 -6.06 -13.35 -4.63
C ILE A 30 -6.45 -13.85 -6.02
N GLU A 31 -7.53 -13.33 -6.57
CA GLU A 31 -8.00 -13.67 -7.90
C GLU A 31 -7.17 -13.02 -9.01
N LYS A 32 -6.27 -12.11 -8.64
CA LYS A 32 -5.44 -11.34 -9.57
C LYS A 32 -6.27 -10.55 -10.59
N SER A 33 -7.46 -10.13 -10.18
CA SER A 33 -8.32 -9.29 -11.02
C SER A 33 -7.91 -7.83 -10.99
N ILE A 34 -6.99 -7.46 -10.10
CA ILE A 34 -6.40 -6.12 -9.98
C ILE A 34 -4.88 -6.24 -9.95
N GLN A 35 -4.22 -5.16 -10.34
CA GLN A 35 -2.76 -5.13 -10.36
C GLN A 35 -2.26 -4.19 -9.25
N THR A 36 -1.48 -4.75 -8.31
CA THR A 36 -0.92 -4.00 -7.19
C THR A 36 0.58 -3.88 -7.33
N PHE A 37 1.13 -2.81 -6.78
CA PHE A 37 2.55 -2.52 -6.84
C PHE A 37 3.11 -2.24 -5.46
N ALA A 38 4.34 -2.65 -5.25
CA ALA A 38 5.10 -2.36 -4.04
C ALA A 38 6.55 -2.12 -4.45
N SER A 39 7.26 -1.32 -3.66
CA SER A 39 8.69 -1.16 -3.83
C SER A 39 9.41 -1.87 -2.68
N GLN A 40 10.73 -1.96 -2.76
CA GLN A 40 11.51 -2.54 -1.66
C GLN A 40 11.27 -1.79 -0.35
N LYS A 41 11.21 -0.47 -0.40
CA LYS A 41 10.98 0.34 0.81
C LYS A 41 9.59 0.14 1.40
N THR A 42 8.55 0.09 0.57
CA THR A 42 7.19 -0.15 1.07
C THR A 42 7.06 -1.56 1.63
N PHE A 43 7.73 -2.53 1.01
CA PHE A 43 7.76 -3.91 1.50
C PHE A 43 8.48 -4.00 2.86
N GLU A 44 9.62 -3.33 3.01
CA GLU A 44 10.36 -3.30 4.26
C GLU A 44 9.58 -2.61 5.38
N GLU A 45 8.83 -1.56 5.05
CA GLU A 45 7.95 -0.88 6.00
C GLU A 45 6.90 -1.85 6.55
N PHE A 46 6.26 -2.61 5.67
CA PHE A 46 5.28 -3.60 6.11
C PHE A 46 5.92 -4.68 6.97
N ALA A 47 7.08 -5.19 6.55
CA ALA A 47 7.83 -6.19 7.32
C ALA A 47 8.18 -5.70 8.73
N ASP A 48 8.64 -4.46 8.83
CA ASP A 48 8.97 -3.85 10.12
C ASP A 48 7.74 -3.75 11.02
N VAL A 49 6.64 -3.28 10.46
CA VAL A 49 5.40 -3.09 11.24
C VAL A 49 4.87 -4.41 11.80
N ILE A 50 4.78 -5.46 10.98
CA ILE A 50 4.24 -6.75 11.46
C ILE A 50 5.17 -7.48 12.42
N SER A 51 6.44 -7.07 12.48
CA SER A 51 7.39 -7.65 13.43
C SER A 51 7.23 -7.10 14.86
N ARG A 52 6.43 -6.04 15.03
CA ARG A 52 6.27 -5.38 16.33
C ARG A 52 5.50 -6.28 17.31
N PRO A 53 5.90 -6.29 18.60
CA PRO A 53 5.23 -7.12 19.61
C PRO A 53 3.73 -6.90 19.73
N LEU A 54 3.27 -5.69 19.40
CA LEU A 54 1.85 -5.34 19.41
C LEU A 54 0.98 -6.34 18.65
N PHE A 55 1.49 -6.88 17.55
CA PHE A 55 0.72 -7.80 16.70
C PHE A 55 0.84 -9.25 17.14
N SER A 56 1.76 -9.58 18.05
CA SER A 56 1.94 -10.93 18.61
C SER A 56 2.07 -12.02 17.53
N LEU A 57 2.73 -11.69 16.43
CA LEU A 57 2.94 -12.64 15.34
C LEU A 57 4.28 -13.36 15.52
N LYS A 58 4.25 -14.69 15.39
CA LYS A 58 5.47 -15.49 15.39
C LYS A 58 6.23 -15.27 14.09
N THR A 59 7.54 -15.53 14.11
CA THR A 59 8.39 -15.31 12.94
C THR A 59 7.90 -16.03 11.70
N ASP A 60 7.47 -17.29 11.82
CA ASP A 60 6.96 -18.06 10.69
C ASP A 60 5.64 -17.48 10.14
N ALA A 61 4.77 -16.97 11.00
CA ALA A 61 3.55 -16.29 10.57
C ALA A 61 3.88 -14.99 9.81
N GLN A 62 4.88 -14.24 10.29
CA GLN A 62 5.35 -13.03 9.61
C GLN A 62 5.88 -13.37 8.21
N GLU A 63 6.69 -14.42 8.11
CA GLU A 63 7.25 -14.86 6.84
C GLU A 63 6.18 -15.29 5.84
N GLN A 64 5.14 -15.97 6.31
CA GLN A 64 4.02 -16.38 5.46
C GLN A 64 3.27 -15.17 4.92
N ILE A 65 3.00 -14.18 5.77
CA ILE A 65 2.31 -12.96 5.37
C ILE A 65 3.12 -12.21 4.32
N LEU A 66 4.41 -12.03 4.57
CA LEU A 66 5.29 -11.32 3.64
C LEU A 66 5.42 -12.05 2.32
N GLY A 67 5.52 -13.38 2.35
CA GLY A 67 5.60 -14.19 1.14
C GLY A 67 4.34 -14.09 0.29
N ARG A 68 3.18 -14.10 0.94
CA ARG A 68 1.90 -13.94 0.24
C ARG A 68 1.80 -12.58 -0.45
N TRP A 69 2.11 -11.51 0.28
CA TRP A 69 2.08 -10.17 -0.29
C TRP A 69 3.07 -10.01 -1.43
N LYS A 70 4.29 -10.50 -1.24
CA LYS A 70 5.32 -10.44 -2.27
C LYS A 70 4.91 -11.18 -3.55
N ALA A 71 4.21 -12.30 -3.42
CA ALA A 71 3.73 -13.06 -4.57
C ALA A 71 2.59 -12.35 -5.32
N LEU A 72 1.83 -11.50 -4.63
CA LEU A 72 0.69 -10.80 -5.21
C LEU A 72 1.05 -9.46 -5.83
N ALA A 73 2.07 -8.79 -5.31
CA ALA A 73 2.45 -7.44 -5.76
C ALA A 73 3.53 -7.48 -6.83
N THR A 74 3.45 -6.53 -7.76
CA THR A 74 4.53 -6.28 -8.71
C THR A 74 5.58 -5.40 -8.03
N GLN A 75 6.84 -5.84 -8.04
CA GLN A 75 7.93 -5.12 -7.39
C GLN A 75 8.48 -4.02 -8.30
N ILE A 76 8.63 -2.83 -7.73
CA ILE A 76 9.22 -1.68 -8.41
C ILE A 76 10.54 -1.34 -7.70
N ASP A 77 11.58 -1.04 -8.48
CA ASP A 77 12.88 -0.65 -7.96
C ASP A 77 12.82 0.80 -7.46
N ASP A 78 13.07 1.02 -6.18
CA ASP A 78 13.06 2.35 -5.58
C ASP A 78 14.04 3.32 -6.24
N SER A 79 15.14 2.83 -6.78
CA SER A 79 16.14 3.67 -7.43
C SER A 79 15.61 4.35 -8.69
N THR A 80 14.51 3.84 -9.25
CA THR A 80 13.87 4.42 -10.44
C THR A 80 12.83 5.47 -10.10
N LEU A 81 12.49 5.63 -8.82
CA LEU A 81 11.45 6.55 -8.38
C LEU A 81 12.00 7.95 -8.18
N GLY A 82 11.24 8.95 -8.62
CA GLY A 82 11.53 10.33 -8.26
C GLY A 82 10.84 10.69 -6.94
N THR A 83 10.88 11.97 -6.60
CA THR A 83 10.22 12.49 -5.41
C THR A 83 8.89 13.12 -5.82
N ALA A 84 7.82 12.75 -5.11
CA ALA A 84 6.52 13.36 -5.34
C ALA A 84 6.54 14.84 -4.92
N PRO A 85 5.74 15.71 -5.58
CA PRO A 85 5.68 17.12 -5.21
C PRO A 85 5.00 17.37 -3.87
N TRP A 86 4.34 16.35 -3.30
CA TRP A 86 3.69 16.44 -1.98
C TRP A 86 4.60 15.88 -0.93
N GLN A 87 4.76 16.58 0.18
CA GLN A 87 5.69 16.19 1.23
C GLN A 87 4.94 15.77 2.49
N CYS A 88 5.31 14.62 3.05
CA CYS A 88 4.89 14.18 4.36
C CYS A 88 6.07 14.29 5.33
N ARG A 89 5.75 14.56 6.61
CA ARG A 89 6.79 14.63 7.66
C ARG A 89 7.45 13.29 7.87
N ASP A 90 6.65 12.23 7.85
CA ASP A 90 7.13 10.87 8.10
C ASP A 90 7.68 10.29 6.81
N PRO A 91 8.98 9.90 6.78
CA PRO A 91 9.55 9.24 5.60
C PRO A 91 8.83 7.96 5.23
N ASP A 92 8.25 7.25 6.21
CA ASP A 92 7.53 6.01 5.97
C ASP A 92 6.24 6.25 5.19
N ASP A 93 5.64 7.43 5.33
CA ASP A 93 4.48 7.84 4.53
C ASP A 93 4.91 8.34 3.16
N GLN A 94 6.03 9.06 3.12
CA GLN A 94 6.53 9.66 1.89
C GLN A 94 6.82 8.61 0.82
N ILE A 95 7.30 7.42 1.20
CA ILE A 95 7.61 6.36 0.23
C ILE A 95 6.38 5.94 -0.57
N PHE A 96 5.19 5.96 0.02
CA PHE A 96 3.95 5.63 -0.68
C PHE A 96 3.56 6.73 -1.66
N LEU A 97 3.77 7.98 -1.30
CA LEU A 97 3.48 9.11 -2.19
C LEU A 97 4.43 9.12 -3.39
N ASP A 98 5.72 8.85 -3.16
CA ASP A 98 6.70 8.79 -4.23
C ASP A 98 6.39 7.65 -5.20
N LEU A 99 6.01 6.48 -4.67
CA LEU A 99 5.62 5.34 -5.49
C LEU A 99 4.38 5.66 -6.33
N ALA A 100 3.36 6.27 -5.70
CA ALA A 100 2.13 6.62 -6.39
C ALA A 100 2.38 7.63 -7.51
N TYR A 101 3.20 8.64 -7.24
CA TYR A 101 3.51 9.65 -8.24
C TYR A 101 4.21 9.04 -9.46
N ALA A 102 5.12 8.10 -9.22
CA ALA A 102 5.84 7.42 -10.31
C ALA A 102 4.93 6.54 -11.15
N LEU A 103 3.87 5.97 -10.55
CA LEU A 103 2.98 5.01 -11.22
C LEU A 103 1.69 5.64 -11.73
N LYS A 104 1.56 6.96 -11.69
CA LYS A 104 0.34 7.62 -12.16
C LYS A 104 0.04 7.28 -13.62
N PRO A 105 -1.23 7.08 -14.03
CA PRO A 105 -2.42 7.17 -13.20
C PRO A 105 -2.55 5.96 -12.27
N CYS A 106 -2.90 6.20 -11.02
CA CYS A 106 -3.01 5.13 -10.03
C CYS A 106 -3.95 5.51 -8.89
N THR A 107 -4.24 4.52 -8.05
CA THR A 107 -5.01 4.71 -6.83
C THR A 107 -4.17 4.24 -5.64
N LEU A 108 -4.04 5.09 -4.63
CA LEU A 108 -3.40 4.75 -3.36
C LEU A 108 -4.50 4.66 -2.30
N ILE A 109 -4.68 3.48 -1.72
CA ILE A 109 -5.62 3.29 -0.62
C ILE A 109 -4.87 3.39 0.69
N SER A 110 -5.31 4.29 1.57
CA SER A 110 -4.69 4.54 2.86
C SER A 110 -5.72 5.09 3.84
N LYS A 111 -5.52 4.79 5.12
CA LYS A 111 -6.30 5.39 6.21
C LYS A 111 -5.50 6.46 6.95
N ASP A 112 -4.26 6.69 6.56
CA ASP A 112 -3.38 7.64 7.21
C ASP A 112 -3.82 9.07 6.89
N ARG A 113 -4.06 9.87 7.93
CA ARG A 113 -4.56 11.24 7.77
C ARG A 113 -3.56 12.15 7.03
N GLU A 114 -2.27 11.96 7.26
CA GLU A 114 -1.25 12.79 6.61
C GLU A 114 -1.20 12.49 5.10
N ILE A 115 -1.39 11.24 4.72
CA ILE A 115 -1.49 10.86 3.31
C ILE A 115 -2.79 11.40 2.72
N LEU A 116 -3.92 11.23 3.42
CA LEU A 116 -5.23 11.69 2.93
C LEU A 116 -5.29 13.21 2.75
N LYS A 117 -4.51 13.98 3.51
CA LYS A 117 -4.46 15.43 3.37
C LYS A 117 -3.98 15.90 2.00
N VAL A 118 -3.21 15.09 1.28
CA VAL A 118 -2.71 15.48 -0.04
C VAL A 118 -3.62 15.02 -1.17
N ALA A 119 -4.75 14.38 -0.87
CA ALA A 119 -5.63 13.77 -1.89
C ALA A 119 -6.08 14.75 -2.97
N SER A 120 -6.50 15.97 -2.60
CA SER A 120 -6.99 16.92 -3.60
C SER A 120 -5.86 17.41 -4.52
N ARG A 121 -4.66 17.60 -3.99
CA ARG A 121 -3.50 17.98 -4.81
C ARG A 121 -3.05 16.81 -5.70
N ALA A 122 -3.08 15.61 -5.15
CA ALA A 122 -2.67 14.40 -5.88
C ALA A 122 -3.59 14.13 -7.07
N ARG A 123 -4.89 14.39 -6.92
CA ARG A 123 -5.86 14.19 -8.00
C ARG A 123 -5.51 15.00 -9.26
N LYS A 124 -4.94 16.18 -9.09
CA LYS A 124 -4.51 17.03 -10.20
C LYS A 124 -3.35 16.40 -10.98
N LYS A 125 -2.65 15.45 -10.40
CA LYS A 125 -1.56 14.71 -11.02
C LYS A 125 -1.95 13.25 -11.31
N GLU A 126 -3.23 12.98 -11.43
CA GLU A 126 -3.76 11.66 -11.79
C GLU A 126 -3.46 10.58 -10.73
N VAL A 127 -3.33 10.99 -9.47
CA VAL A 127 -3.21 10.06 -8.34
C VAL A 127 -4.46 10.21 -7.47
N THR A 128 -5.23 9.13 -7.35
CA THR A 128 -6.39 9.09 -6.47
C THR A 128 -5.96 8.53 -5.12
N ILE A 129 -6.12 9.31 -4.06
CA ILE A 129 -5.83 8.86 -2.69
C ILE A 129 -7.16 8.77 -1.95
N THR A 130 -7.44 7.60 -1.38
CA THR A 130 -8.73 7.36 -0.73
C THR A 130 -8.60 6.30 0.36
N GLN A 131 -9.52 6.33 1.32
CA GLN A 131 -9.63 5.28 2.32
C GLN A 131 -10.69 4.23 1.95
N ASP A 132 -11.28 4.33 0.79
CA ASP A 132 -12.31 3.40 0.32
C ASP A 132 -11.66 2.09 -0.16
N TYR A 133 -11.95 1.00 0.57
CA TYR A 133 -11.43 -0.33 0.22
C TYR A 133 -11.91 -0.83 -1.14
N ASN A 134 -13.00 -0.27 -1.66
CA ASN A 134 -13.58 -0.70 -2.94
C ASN A 134 -13.23 0.22 -4.09
N ALA A 135 -12.29 1.13 -3.90
CA ALA A 135 -11.88 2.09 -4.94
C ALA A 135 -11.21 1.44 -6.16
N PHE A 136 -10.89 0.15 -6.06
CA PHE A 136 -10.31 -0.62 -7.17
C PHE A 136 -11.36 -1.01 -8.23
N ARG A 137 -12.62 -0.87 -7.93
CA ARG A 137 -13.72 -1.26 -8.82
C ARG A 137 -14.01 -0.24 -9.90
#